data_625704c0dd26ab1d9daead7232bd6c6d
#
_entry.id   625704c0dd26ab1d9daead7232bd6c6d
#
_cell.length_a   1.000
_cell.length_b   1.000
_cell.length_c   1.000
_cell.angle_alpha   90.00
_cell.angle_beta   90.00
_cell.angle_gamma   90.00
#
_symmetry.space_group_name_H-M   'P 1'
#
loop_
_entity.id
_entity.type
_entity.pdbx_description
1 polymer ?
#
loop_
_entity_poly.entity_id
_entity_poly.type
_entity_poly.pdbx_seq_one_letter_code
_entity_poly.pdbx_strand_id
1 'polypeptide(L)'
;MRFLAALMALLASTLVFAHGPSRLKANETITLKASPDVVWAKVKDFTQLQAWHPAIESSTATAGSEVGSVRTLKVKGGGEVIEKLEKISDEERSLIYTAQDGGALPVTKYKSWLTVKPAAGGGSEVEWRSVFFRVDQGDYPAAGKDDDAATSTIRKVYTDGLTNLKALLDK
;
A
#
# COMPACT_ATOMS: atom_id res chain seq x y z
N MET A 1 -36.39 47.89 -46.21
CA MET A 1 -36.50 46.62 -45.46
C MET A 1 -35.13 46.21 -44.99
N ARG A 2 -34.86 46.37 -43.69
CA ARG A 2 -33.55 46.01 -43.05
C ARG A 2 -33.76 44.72 -42.32
N PHE A 3 -33.10 43.62 -42.75
CA PHE A 3 -33.07 42.35 -42.05
C PHE A 3 -31.94 42.39 -41.00
N LEU A 4 -32.31 42.41 -39.73
CA LEU A 4 -31.38 42.15 -38.59
C LEU A 4 -31.25 40.63 -38.46
N ALA A 5 -30.09 40.07 -38.79
CA ALA A 5 -29.75 38.69 -38.47
C ALA A 5 -29.17 38.68 -37.03
N ALA A 6 -29.95 38.12 -36.10
CA ALA A 6 -29.50 37.87 -34.74
C ALA A 6 -28.65 36.60 -34.72
N LEU A 7 -27.34 36.74 -34.50
CA LEU A 7 -26.40 35.65 -34.31
C LEU A 7 -26.52 35.12 -32.86
N MET A 8 -27.19 34.01 -32.69
CA MET A 8 -27.32 33.34 -31.37
C MET A 8 -26.06 32.50 -31.12
N ALA A 9 -25.14 33.03 -30.32
CA ALA A 9 -23.97 32.29 -29.91
C ALA A 9 -24.36 31.24 -28.84
N LEU A 10 -24.35 29.96 -29.24
CA LEU A 10 -24.54 28.83 -28.33
C LEU A 10 -23.28 28.65 -27.48
N LEU A 11 -23.29 29.11 -26.24
CA LEU A 11 -22.28 28.80 -25.24
C LEU A 11 -22.45 27.33 -24.79
N ALA A 12 -21.69 26.44 -25.40
CA ALA A 12 -21.57 25.08 -24.94
C ALA A 12 -20.75 25.09 -23.64
N SER A 13 -21.43 25.10 -22.50
CA SER A 13 -20.80 24.90 -21.19
C SER A 13 -20.33 23.45 -21.11
N THR A 14 -19.05 23.21 -21.29
CA THR A 14 -18.43 21.90 -20.95
C THR A 14 -18.47 21.74 -19.45
N LEU A 15 -19.36 20.89 -18.97
CA LEU A 15 -19.35 20.44 -17.58
C LEU A 15 -18.09 19.60 -17.38
N VAL A 16 -17.04 20.24 -16.87
CA VAL A 16 -15.88 19.53 -16.35
C VAL A 16 -16.32 18.89 -15.04
N PHE A 17 -16.59 17.59 -15.06
CA PHE A 17 -16.79 16.84 -13.84
C PHE A 17 -15.42 16.75 -13.14
N ALA A 18 -15.22 17.55 -12.12
CA ALA A 18 -14.11 17.41 -11.20
C ALA A 18 -14.27 16.05 -10.49
N HIS A 19 -13.47 15.08 -10.86
CA HIS A 19 -13.41 13.79 -10.16
C HIS A 19 -12.46 13.96 -9.00
N GLY A 20 -12.99 14.03 -7.78
CA GLY A 20 -12.17 13.96 -6.57
C GLY A 20 -11.32 12.68 -6.55
N PRO A 21 -10.37 12.56 -5.59
CA PRO A 21 -9.43 11.44 -5.56
C PRO A 21 -10.14 10.09 -5.51
N SER A 22 -9.76 9.19 -6.41
CA SER A 22 -10.31 7.84 -6.49
C SER A 22 -9.69 6.93 -5.40
N ARG A 23 -10.45 5.93 -4.96
CA ARG A 23 -9.93 4.88 -4.10
C ARG A 23 -9.01 3.96 -4.89
N LEU A 24 -7.72 4.03 -4.61
CA LEU A 24 -6.68 3.27 -5.28
C LEU A 24 -6.48 1.90 -4.62
N LYS A 25 -5.83 1.00 -5.36
CA LYS A 25 -5.47 -0.34 -4.91
C LYS A 25 -4.08 -0.69 -5.38
N ALA A 26 -3.34 -1.40 -4.53
CA ALA A 26 -2.14 -2.14 -4.93
C ALA A 26 -2.31 -3.60 -4.51
N ASN A 27 -1.82 -4.51 -5.34
CA ASN A 27 -1.79 -5.94 -5.07
C ASN A 27 -0.57 -6.55 -5.74
N GLU A 28 0.32 -7.12 -4.94
CA GLU A 28 1.50 -7.85 -5.40
C GLU A 28 1.50 -9.25 -4.78
N THR A 29 1.91 -10.22 -5.57
CA THR A 29 1.93 -11.63 -5.18
C THR A 29 3.27 -12.25 -5.56
N ILE A 30 3.79 -13.12 -4.69
CA ILE A 30 5.00 -13.88 -4.98
C ILE A 30 4.86 -15.32 -4.52
N THR A 31 5.44 -16.25 -5.29
CA THR A 31 5.52 -17.66 -4.92
C THR A 31 6.92 -17.98 -4.38
N LEU A 32 6.97 -18.69 -3.24
CA LEU A 32 8.19 -19.17 -2.58
C LEU A 32 8.19 -20.70 -2.54
N LYS A 33 9.40 -21.30 -2.51
CA LYS A 33 9.58 -22.74 -2.25
C LYS A 33 9.33 -23.10 -0.80
N ALA A 34 9.62 -22.15 0.12
CA ALA A 34 9.40 -22.34 1.55
C ALA A 34 7.93 -22.61 1.87
N SER A 35 7.66 -23.47 2.87
CA SER A 35 6.30 -23.79 3.29
C SER A 35 5.56 -22.57 3.88
N PRO A 36 4.22 -22.55 3.87
CA PRO A 36 3.44 -21.46 4.44
C PRO A 36 3.78 -21.16 5.90
N ASP A 37 4.08 -22.17 6.71
CA ASP A 37 4.40 -22.00 8.12
C ASP A 37 5.76 -21.32 8.30
N VAL A 38 6.76 -21.65 7.49
CA VAL A 38 8.07 -21.01 7.49
C VAL A 38 7.96 -19.54 7.08
N VAL A 39 7.20 -19.26 6.02
CA VAL A 39 7.00 -17.89 5.56
C VAL A 39 6.20 -17.09 6.58
N TRP A 40 5.12 -17.66 7.13
CA TRP A 40 4.29 -17.02 8.14
C TRP A 40 5.08 -16.69 9.40
N ALA A 41 5.88 -17.62 9.91
CA ALA A 41 6.77 -17.38 11.06
C ALA A 41 7.72 -16.19 10.85
N LYS A 42 8.12 -15.92 9.57
CA LYS A 42 8.98 -14.79 9.23
C LYS A 42 8.23 -13.46 9.18
N VAL A 43 6.99 -13.44 8.66
CA VAL A 43 6.27 -12.18 8.38
C VAL A 43 5.30 -11.76 9.47
N LYS A 44 4.88 -12.68 10.35
CA LYS A 44 3.87 -12.42 11.39
C LYS A 44 4.34 -11.50 12.52
N ASP A 45 5.64 -11.42 12.75
CA ASP A 45 6.18 -10.55 13.78
C ASP A 45 6.09 -9.08 13.33
N PHE A 46 5.09 -8.38 13.88
CA PHE A 46 4.81 -7.00 13.53
C PHE A 46 5.96 -6.04 13.86
N THR A 47 6.89 -6.46 14.75
CA THR A 47 8.06 -5.67 15.14
C THR A 47 9.25 -5.84 14.21
N GLN A 48 9.25 -6.82 13.30
CA GLN A 48 10.43 -7.29 12.58
C GLN A 48 10.39 -7.04 11.07
N LEU A 49 9.67 -6.01 10.60
CA LEU A 49 9.61 -5.71 9.16
C LEU A 49 11.00 -5.47 8.56
N GLN A 50 11.91 -4.81 9.29
CA GLN A 50 13.30 -4.58 8.88
C GLN A 50 14.11 -5.87 8.66
N ALA A 51 13.68 -6.99 9.25
CA ALA A 51 14.36 -8.26 9.08
C ALA A 51 14.15 -8.92 7.70
N TRP A 52 13.20 -8.40 6.92
CA TRP A 52 12.92 -8.92 5.58
C TRP A 52 12.55 -7.84 4.53
N HIS A 53 12.27 -6.60 4.93
CA HIS A 53 11.97 -5.52 3.98
C HIS A 53 13.20 -4.61 3.80
N PRO A 54 13.78 -4.53 2.59
CA PRO A 54 15.08 -3.87 2.38
C PRO A 54 15.04 -2.35 2.59
N ALA A 55 13.88 -1.70 2.41
CA ALA A 55 13.73 -0.26 2.59
C ALA A 55 13.56 0.18 4.05
N ILE A 56 13.41 -0.76 4.99
CA ILE A 56 13.20 -0.44 6.41
C ILE A 56 14.54 -0.50 7.16
N GLU A 57 14.84 0.56 7.88
CA GLU A 57 16.03 0.67 8.74
C GLU A 57 15.77 0.05 10.11
N SER A 58 14.65 0.39 10.73
CA SER A 58 14.23 -0.12 12.03
C SER A 58 12.71 -0.15 12.18
N SER A 59 12.24 -1.01 13.08
CA SER A 59 10.83 -1.10 13.46
C SER A 59 10.74 -1.22 14.98
N THR A 60 9.90 -0.38 15.59
CA THR A 60 9.58 -0.44 17.02
C THR A 60 8.07 -0.50 17.19
N ALA A 61 7.59 -1.25 18.17
CA ALA A 61 6.14 -1.38 18.39
C ALA A 61 5.80 -1.25 19.88
N THR A 62 4.61 -0.70 20.16
CA THR A 62 4.15 -0.42 21.54
C THR A 62 3.77 -1.67 22.31
N ALA A 63 3.29 -2.71 21.64
CA ALA A 63 2.80 -3.95 22.27
C ALA A 63 3.10 -5.18 21.39
N GLY A 64 4.31 -5.25 20.81
CA GLY A 64 4.71 -6.39 19.98
C GLY A 64 3.74 -6.62 18.79
N SER A 65 3.28 -7.86 18.63
CA SER A 65 2.32 -8.26 17.58
C SER A 65 0.89 -8.42 18.13
N GLU A 66 0.53 -7.71 19.19
CA GLU A 66 -0.85 -7.69 19.70
C GLU A 66 -1.75 -6.76 18.87
N VAL A 67 -3.03 -7.11 18.70
CA VAL A 67 -4.01 -6.24 18.03
C VAL A 67 -4.10 -4.91 18.78
N GLY A 68 -4.05 -3.81 18.02
CA GLY A 68 -3.97 -2.46 18.56
C GLY A 68 -2.54 -1.93 18.74
N SER A 69 -1.51 -2.79 18.63
CA SER A 69 -0.12 -2.35 18.65
C SER A 69 0.15 -1.34 17.53
N VAL A 70 0.89 -0.29 17.89
CA VAL A 70 1.33 0.74 16.94
C VAL A 70 2.82 0.58 16.72
N ARG A 71 3.23 0.37 15.46
CA ARG A 71 4.64 0.34 15.10
C ARG A 71 5.07 1.61 14.38
N THR A 72 6.29 2.02 14.63
CA THR A 72 7.00 3.08 13.90
C THR A 72 8.10 2.44 13.07
N LEU A 73 8.03 2.63 11.76
CA LEU A 73 9.01 2.19 10.79
C LEU A 73 9.88 3.37 10.38
N LYS A 74 11.19 3.28 10.55
CA LYS A 74 12.14 4.21 9.95
C LYS A 74 12.49 3.73 8.55
N VAL A 75 12.31 4.60 7.57
CA VAL A 75 12.58 4.29 6.15
C VAL A 75 14.01 4.72 5.81
N LYS A 76 14.76 3.87 5.15
CA LYS A 76 16.08 4.21 4.60
C LYS A 76 15.94 5.35 3.59
N GLY A 77 16.74 6.39 3.77
CA GLY A 77 16.62 7.60 2.95
C GLY A 77 15.75 8.69 3.57
N GLY A 78 15.12 8.42 4.70
CA GLY A 78 14.41 9.39 5.53
C GLY A 78 12.90 9.19 5.62
N GLY A 79 12.35 9.72 6.70
CA GLY A 79 10.93 9.65 7.02
C GLY A 79 10.53 8.42 7.82
N GLU A 80 9.31 8.45 8.31
CA GLU A 80 8.72 7.40 9.13
C GLU A 80 7.35 7.01 8.58
N VAL A 81 6.96 5.75 8.84
CA VAL A 81 5.60 5.26 8.64
C VAL A 81 5.10 4.72 9.99
N ILE A 82 3.96 5.22 10.43
CA ILE A 82 3.33 4.79 11.68
C ILE A 82 2.13 3.91 11.31
N GLU A 83 2.12 2.69 11.80
CA GLU A 83 1.10 1.70 11.45
C GLU A 83 0.49 1.08 12.70
N LYS A 84 -0.81 0.77 12.61
CA LYS A 84 -1.55 0.10 13.68
C LYS A 84 -2.02 -1.26 13.21
N LEU A 85 -1.73 -2.29 14.00
CA LEU A 85 -2.20 -3.66 13.78
C LEU A 85 -3.68 -3.77 14.11
N GLU A 86 -4.50 -4.09 13.10
CA GLU A 86 -5.96 -4.22 13.24
C GLU A 86 -6.40 -5.68 13.43
N LYS A 87 -5.70 -6.62 12.80
CA LYS A 87 -5.95 -8.06 12.93
C LYS A 87 -4.66 -8.84 12.68
N ILE A 88 -4.49 -9.93 13.43
CA ILE A 88 -3.53 -10.99 13.17
C ILE A 88 -4.24 -12.34 13.36
N SER A 89 -3.98 -13.30 12.48
CA SER A 89 -4.56 -14.64 12.56
C SER A 89 -3.52 -15.67 12.13
N ASP A 90 -3.13 -16.54 13.06
CA ASP A 90 -2.25 -17.67 12.77
C ASP A 90 -2.97 -18.72 11.91
N GLU A 91 -4.27 -18.93 12.10
CA GLU A 91 -5.08 -19.87 11.32
C GLU A 91 -5.16 -19.44 9.84
N GLU A 92 -5.50 -18.17 9.60
CA GLU A 92 -5.58 -17.60 8.25
C GLU A 92 -4.21 -17.20 7.69
N ARG A 93 -3.15 -17.23 8.50
CA ARG A 93 -1.82 -16.67 8.20
C ARG A 93 -1.94 -15.28 7.58
N SER A 94 -2.62 -14.36 8.27
CA SER A 94 -2.94 -13.03 7.76
C SER A 94 -2.69 -11.92 8.78
N LEU A 95 -2.22 -10.77 8.26
CA LEU A 95 -2.10 -9.50 8.97
C LEU A 95 -2.99 -8.46 8.29
N ILE A 96 -3.66 -7.62 9.09
CA ILE A 96 -4.37 -6.42 8.63
C ILE A 96 -3.89 -5.25 9.46
N TYR A 97 -3.47 -4.18 8.81
CA TYR A 97 -3.01 -2.96 9.46
C TYR A 97 -3.36 -1.71 8.67
N THR A 98 -3.39 -0.58 9.37
CA THR A 98 -3.63 0.75 8.80
C THR A 98 -2.39 1.62 9.02
N ALA A 99 -2.13 2.58 8.13
CA ALA A 99 -1.10 3.59 8.35
C ALA A 99 -1.73 4.92 8.73
N GLN A 100 -1.04 5.66 9.61
CA GLN A 100 -1.37 7.05 9.92
C GLN A 100 -1.01 7.95 8.74
N ASP A 101 -1.88 8.89 8.42
CA ASP A 101 -1.65 9.88 7.37
C ASP A 101 -0.45 10.79 7.70
N GLY A 102 0.22 11.31 6.68
CA GLY A 102 1.32 12.28 6.83
C GLY A 102 2.71 11.67 7.03
N GLY A 103 2.86 10.35 6.90
CA GLY A 103 4.15 9.66 6.94
C GLY A 103 4.94 9.74 5.62
N ALA A 104 5.97 8.90 5.50
CA ALA A 104 6.85 8.83 4.33
C ALA A 104 6.16 8.35 3.03
N LEU A 105 4.99 7.72 3.14
CA LEU A 105 4.23 7.24 1.98
C LEU A 105 3.35 8.36 1.41
N PRO A 106 3.27 8.53 0.07
CA PRO A 106 2.48 9.57 -0.58
C PRO A 106 0.98 9.19 -0.66
N VAL A 107 0.44 8.62 0.42
CA VAL A 107 -0.94 8.10 0.49
C VAL A 107 -1.62 8.49 1.80
N THR A 108 -2.96 8.45 1.79
CA THR A 108 -3.81 8.64 2.96
C THR A 108 -4.83 7.52 3.08
N LYS A 109 -5.42 7.36 4.26
CA LYS A 109 -6.44 6.33 4.55
C LYS A 109 -6.00 4.93 4.12
N TYR A 110 -4.72 4.65 4.31
CA TYR A 110 -4.09 3.41 3.89
C TYR A 110 -4.51 2.25 4.81
N LYS A 111 -4.96 1.16 4.18
CA LYS A 111 -5.21 -0.12 4.85
C LYS A 111 -4.64 -1.25 4.02
N SER A 112 -3.92 -2.15 4.67
CA SER A 112 -3.19 -3.24 4.04
C SER A 112 -3.54 -4.60 4.62
N TRP A 113 -3.38 -5.62 3.79
CA TRP A 113 -3.51 -7.05 4.09
C TRP A 113 -2.29 -7.78 3.56
N LEU A 114 -1.66 -8.58 4.39
CA LEU A 114 -0.64 -9.53 4.00
C LEU A 114 -1.14 -10.93 4.37
N THR A 115 -1.14 -11.84 3.40
CA THR A 115 -1.67 -13.21 3.59
C THR A 115 -0.70 -14.22 3.00
N VAL A 116 -0.49 -15.34 3.71
CA VAL A 116 0.35 -16.45 3.27
C VAL A 116 -0.52 -17.68 3.06
N LYS A 117 -0.50 -18.25 1.84
CA LYS A 117 -1.30 -19.41 1.45
C LYS A 117 -0.41 -20.53 0.90
N PRO A 118 -0.87 -21.79 0.92
CA PRO A 118 -0.23 -22.83 0.13
C PRO A 118 -0.29 -22.50 -1.37
N ALA A 119 0.82 -22.67 -2.09
CA ALA A 119 0.86 -22.52 -3.54
C ALA A 119 0.45 -23.82 -4.24
N ALA A 120 -0.20 -23.70 -5.41
CA ALA A 120 -0.45 -24.83 -6.28
C ALA A 120 0.89 -25.43 -6.76
N GLY A 121 1.20 -26.66 -6.41
CA GLY A 121 2.49 -27.27 -6.75
C GLY A 121 3.53 -27.30 -5.63
N GLY A 122 3.15 -26.83 -4.44
CA GLY A 122 3.99 -26.82 -3.24
C GLY A 122 4.61 -25.45 -2.95
N GLY A 123 5.14 -25.31 -1.72
CA GLY A 123 5.61 -24.03 -1.23
C GLY A 123 4.47 -23.12 -0.80
N SER A 124 4.68 -21.82 -0.89
CA SER A 124 3.72 -20.79 -0.47
C SER A 124 3.53 -19.68 -1.49
N GLU A 125 2.37 -19.06 -1.45
CA GLU A 125 2.04 -17.81 -2.11
C GLU A 125 1.84 -16.73 -1.05
N VAL A 126 2.51 -15.59 -1.19
CA VAL A 126 2.31 -14.41 -0.36
C VAL A 126 1.63 -13.35 -1.18
N GLU A 127 0.46 -12.91 -0.74
CA GLU A 127 -0.27 -11.78 -1.28
C GLU A 127 -0.14 -10.58 -0.34
N TRP A 128 0.30 -9.44 -0.87
CA TRP A 128 0.34 -8.17 -0.15
C TRP A 128 -0.48 -7.15 -0.91
N ARG A 129 -1.61 -6.74 -0.34
CA ARG A 129 -2.56 -5.84 -0.99
C ARG A 129 -2.97 -4.69 -0.09
N SER A 130 -3.41 -3.60 -0.70
CA SER A 130 -3.92 -2.43 0.04
C SER A 130 -4.98 -1.67 -0.72
N VAL A 131 -5.64 -0.80 0.04
CA VAL A 131 -6.49 0.28 -0.46
C VAL A 131 -6.04 1.59 0.18
N PHE A 132 -6.09 2.68 -0.58
CA PHE A 132 -5.63 3.99 -0.13
C PHE A 132 -6.17 5.09 -1.05
N PHE A 133 -5.86 6.34 -0.73
CA PHE A 133 -6.00 7.49 -1.61
C PHE A 133 -4.63 8.15 -1.76
N ARG A 134 -4.39 8.88 -2.85
CA ARG A 134 -3.22 9.74 -2.96
C ARG A 134 -3.22 10.82 -1.88
N VAL A 135 -2.05 11.33 -1.49
CA VAL A 135 -1.93 12.36 -0.45
C VAL A 135 -2.49 13.70 -0.89
N ASP A 136 -2.30 14.07 -2.14
CA ASP A 136 -2.86 15.30 -2.72
C ASP A 136 -4.30 15.04 -3.15
N GLN A 137 -5.26 15.61 -2.41
CA GLN A 137 -6.69 15.41 -2.62
C GLN A 137 -7.31 16.40 -3.64
N GLY A 138 -6.49 17.31 -4.20
CA GLY A 138 -6.94 18.30 -5.18
C GLY A 138 -7.30 17.67 -6.53
N ASP A 139 -8.14 18.36 -7.32
CA ASP A 139 -8.53 17.92 -8.68
C ASP A 139 -7.33 17.91 -9.65
N TYR A 140 -6.31 18.72 -9.36
CA TYR A 140 -5.08 18.84 -10.14
C TYR A 140 -3.88 18.60 -9.21
N PRO A 141 -3.55 17.34 -8.91
CA PRO A 141 -2.46 17.03 -8.01
C PRO A 141 -1.12 17.50 -8.57
N ALA A 142 -0.22 17.93 -7.67
CA ALA A 142 1.13 18.28 -8.05
C ALA A 142 1.87 17.06 -8.64
N ALA A 143 2.85 17.31 -9.51
CA ALA A 143 3.66 16.25 -10.12
C ALA A 143 4.26 15.33 -9.05
N GLY A 144 4.12 14.03 -9.23
CA GLY A 144 4.56 13.00 -8.27
C GLY A 144 3.63 12.82 -7.06
N LYS A 145 2.45 13.46 -7.04
CA LYS A 145 1.42 13.30 -6.00
C LYS A 145 0.07 12.83 -6.56
N ASP A 146 0.05 12.43 -7.81
CA ASP A 146 -1.10 11.88 -8.52
C ASP A 146 -1.36 10.40 -8.18
N ASP A 147 -2.41 9.83 -8.76
CA ASP A 147 -2.82 8.45 -8.54
C ASP A 147 -1.76 7.44 -8.99
N ASP A 148 -1.04 7.74 -10.10
CA ASP A 148 0.00 6.87 -10.63
C ASP A 148 1.23 6.86 -9.73
N ALA A 149 1.66 8.02 -9.24
CA ALA A 149 2.77 8.13 -8.29
C ALA A 149 2.47 7.40 -6.96
N ALA A 150 1.26 7.58 -6.44
CA ALA A 150 0.81 6.89 -5.22
C ALA A 150 0.80 5.37 -5.43
N THR A 151 0.21 4.90 -6.53
CA THR A 151 0.08 3.46 -6.83
C THR A 151 1.44 2.84 -7.09
N SER A 152 2.29 3.46 -7.90
CA SER A 152 3.63 2.94 -8.23
C SER A 152 4.53 2.86 -7.00
N THR A 153 4.44 3.84 -6.08
CA THR A 153 5.19 3.82 -4.83
C THR A 153 4.78 2.64 -3.95
N ILE A 154 3.48 2.42 -3.74
CA ILE A 154 3.03 1.30 -2.91
C ILE A 154 3.37 -0.05 -3.54
N ARG A 155 3.19 -0.20 -4.87
CA ARG A 155 3.58 -1.42 -5.58
C ARG A 155 5.07 -1.69 -5.45
N LYS A 156 5.92 -0.66 -5.58
CA LYS A 156 7.37 -0.80 -5.39
C LYS A 156 7.72 -1.26 -3.96
N VAL A 157 7.11 -0.69 -2.94
CA VAL A 157 7.28 -1.14 -1.55
C VAL A 157 6.99 -2.64 -1.44
N TYR A 158 5.87 -3.10 -1.96
CA TYR A 158 5.49 -4.51 -1.88
C TYR A 158 6.43 -5.41 -2.69
N THR A 159 6.73 -5.04 -3.92
CA THR A 159 7.62 -5.82 -4.79
C THR A 159 9.01 -5.98 -4.18
N ASP A 160 9.59 -4.89 -3.67
CA ASP A 160 10.91 -4.92 -3.04
C ASP A 160 10.92 -5.82 -1.79
N GLY A 161 9.90 -5.69 -0.92
CA GLY A 161 9.75 -6.50 0.28
C GLY A 161 9.58 -7.99 -0.04
N LEU A 162 8.64 -8.32 -0.93
CA LEU A 162 8.34 -9.70 -1.31
C LEU A 162 9.53 -10.36 -2.05
N THR A 163 10.21 -9.63 -2.92
CA THR A 163 11.41 -10.13 -3.62
C THR A 163 12.51 -10.48 -2.62
N ASN A 164 12.77 -9.60 -1.65
CA ASN A 164 13.78 -9.88 -0.62
C ASN A 164 13.36 -11.03 0.31
N LEU A 165 12.09 -11.09 0.68
CA LEU A 165 11.54 -12.22 1.47
C LEU A 165 11.81 -13.56 0.77
N LYS A 166 11.56 -13.63 -0.54
CA LYS A 166 11.86 -14.80 -1.35
C LYS A 166 13.36 -15.12 -1.36
N ALA A 167 14.21 -14.13 -1.57
CA ALA A 167 15.67 -14.32 -1.58
C ALA A 167 16.22 -14.82 -0.21
N LEU A 168 15.56 -14.49 0.88
CA LEU A 168 15.92 -14.95 2.23
C LEU A 168 15.51 -16.40 2.50
N LEU A 169 14.35 -16.84 1.97
CA LEU A 169 13.72 -18.11 2.35
C LEU A 169 13.88 -19.23 1.31
N ASP A 170 14.18 -18.92 0.06
CA ASP A 170 14.32 -19.90 -1.04
C ASP A 170 15.79 -20.32 -1.29
N LYS A 171 16.63 -20.21 -0.25
CA LYS A 171 18.06 -20.63 -0.33
C LYS A 171 18.19 -22.14 -0.47
#